data_d5c44fb8f783ecf6525ba9de3ceae715
#
_entry.id   d5c44fb8f783ecf6525ba9de3ceae715
#
_cell.length_a   1.000
_cell.length_b   1.000
_cell.length_c   1.000
_cell.angle_alpha   90.00
_cell.angle_beta   90.00
_cell.angle_gamma   90.00
#
_symmetry.space_group_name_H-M   'P 1'
#
loop_
_entity.id
_entity.type
_entity.pdbx_description
1 polymer ?
#
loop_
_entity_poly.entity_id
_entity_poly.type
_entity_poly.pdbx_seq_one_letter_code
_entity_poly.pdbx_strand_id
1 'polypeptide(L)'
;MLFQQVYVFLQKMNNRDHENHKIIAVDLDDSNLPIPSHEILQERKVAIFDLLSENFFKPIFPKNYPNSIGPYRLDISIKDQLLVFKISNVENHLIREILLSISPIRKILKDYNEICLSYYNAVKRLTPSQIETIDMGRKAIHDEGGRILINRFNRKVDMDFQTSRRLFTLITAIYLESSK
;
A
#
# COMPACT_ATOMS: atom_id res chain seq x y z
N MET A 1 18.38 15.23 33.73
CA MET A 1 16.97 15.67 33.65
C MET A 1 16.57 16.28 32.28
N LEU A 2 17.32 17.22 31.72
CA LEU A 2 16.97 17.87 30.43
C LEU A 2 16.85 16.89 29.26
N PHE A 3 17.79 15.95 29.11
CA PHE A 3 17.80 14.95 28.03
C PHE A 3 16.57 14.04 28.04
N GLN A 4 16.08 13.66 29.19
CA GLN A 4 14.91 12.80 29.35
C GLN A 4 13.61 13.54 29.00
N GLN A 5 13.53 14.82 29.32
CA GLN A 5 12.39 15.67 28.94
C GLN A 5 12.36 15.93 27.42
N VAL A 6 13.51 16.18 26.80
CA VAL A 6 13.65 16.34 25.35
C VAL A 6 13.28 15.02 24.63
N TYR A 7 13.74 13.88 25.13
CA TYR A 7 13.41 12.57 24.56
C TYR A 7 11.90 12.27 24.61
N VAL A 8 11.26 12.50 25.75
CA VAL A 8 9.80 12.34 25.91
C VAL A 8 9.01 13.32 25.04
N PHE A 9 9.50 14.56 24.88
CA PHE A 9 8.89 15.54 24.00
C PHE A 9 9.00 15.14 22.53
N LEU A 10 10.16 14.65 22.08
CA LEU A 10 10.38 14.16 20.72
C LEU A 10 9.54 12.90 20.43
N GLN A 11 9.40 11.97 21.40
CA GLN A 11 8.50 10.83 21.24
C GLN A 11 7.03 11.25 21.14
N LYS A 12 6.58 12.23 21.93
CA LYS A 12 5.22 12.77 21.83
C LYS A 12 4.96 13.49 20.50
N MET A 13 5.94 14.21 19.98
CA MET A 13 5.84 14.84 18.67
C MET A 13 5.78 13.79 17.55
N ASN A 14 6.61 12.76 17.63
CA ASN A 14 6.63 11.66 16.65
C ASN A 14 5.31 10.87 16.66
N ASN A 15 4.75 10.58 17.83
CA ASN A 15 3.44 9.94 17.95
C ASN A 15 2.30 10.78 17.39
N ARG A 16 2.31 12.10 17.61
CA ARG A 16 1.29 13.00 17.05
C ARG A 16 1.39 13.10 15.53
N ASP A 17 2.60 13.10 14.98
CA ASP A 17 2.81 13.10 13.53
C ASP A 17 2.28 11.78 12.92
N HIS A 18 2.51 10.64 13.57
CA HIS A 18 1.96 9.35 13.17
C HIS A 18 0.43 9.27 13.26
N GLU A 19 -0.19 9.82 14.30
CA GLU A 19 -1.65 9.84 14.46
C GLU A 19 -2.35 10.69 13.40
N ASN A 20 -1.72 11.78 12.97
CA ASN A 20 -2.27 12.71 12.00
C ASN A 20 -2.04 12.26 10.54
N HIS A 21 -0.98 11.50 10.27
CA HIS A 21 -0.61 11.08 8.93
C HIS A 21 -0.88 9.61 8.70
N LYS A 22 -2.17 9.24 8.67
CA LYS A 22 -2.61 7.88 8.40
C LYS A 22 -3.76 7.81 7.41
N ILE A 23 -3.84 6.72 6.69
CA ILE A 23 -4.98 6.34 5.86
C ILE A 23 -6.04 5.75 6.79
N ILE A 24 -7.27 6.26 6.72
CA ILE A 24 -8.41 5.78 7.51
C ILE A 24 -9.51 5.15 6.67
N ALA A 25 -9.48 5.32 5.37
CA ALA A 25 -10.38 4.67 4.43
C ALA A 25 -9.67 4.44 3.10
N VAL A 26 -9.99 3.31 2.46
CA VAL A 26 -9.53 2.99 1.11
C VAL A 26 -10.72 2.56 0.29
N ASP A 27 -10.93 3.24 -0.82
CA ASP A 27 -11.92 2.90 -1.83
C ASP A 27 -11.21 2.48 -3.12
N LEU A 28 -11.76 1.47 -3.79
CA LEU A 28 -11.23 0.95 -5.04
C LEU A 28 -12.26 1.21 -6.14
N ASP A 29 -11.89 2.05 -7.11
CA ASP A 29 -12.71 2.25 -8.31
C ASP A 29 -12.40 1.12 -9.30
N ASP A 30 -13.23 0.09 -9.26
CA ASP A 30 -13.20 -1.07 -10.15
C ASP A 30 -14.29 -1.03 -11.22
N SER A 31 -14.95 0.12 -11.42
CA SER A 31 -16.04 0.30 -12.37
C SER A 31 -15.70 -0.09 -13.81
N ASN A 32 -14.43 -0.06 -14.18
CA ASN A 32 -13.91 -0.43 -15.50
C ASN A 32 -13.18 -1.77 -15.51
N LEU A 33 -13.22 -2.53 -14.40
CA LEU A 33 -12.55 -3.81 -14.26
C LEU A 33 -13.56 -4.96 -14.40
N PRO A 34 -13.12 -6.15 -14.81
CA PRO A 34 -13.96 -7.35 -14.76
C PRO A 34 -14.47 -7.62 -13.35
N ILE A 35 -15.62 -8.29 -13.24
CA ILE A 35 -16.17 -8.70 -11.94
C ILE A 35 -15.14 -9.61 -11.25
N PRO A 36 -14.68 -9.26 -10.04
CA PRO A 36 -13.66 -10.03 -9.35
C PRO A 36 -14.20 -11.38 -8.88
N SER A 37 -13.33 -12.39 -8.82
CA SER A 37 -13.67 -13.65 -8.18
C SER A 37 -13.83 -13.46 -6.66
N HIS A 38 -14.51 -14.43 -6.01
CA HIS A 38 -14.70 -14.39 -4.55
C HIS A 38 -13.36 -14.37 -3.80
N GLU A 39 -12.36 -15.10 -4.28
CA GLU A 39 -11.02 -15.14 -3.71
C GLU A 39 -10.34 -13.76 -3.77
N ILE A 40 -10.40 -13.09 -4.93
CA ILE A 40 -9.82 -11.76 -5.10
C ILE A 40 -10.52 -10.73 -4.21
N LEU A 41 -11.85 -10.81 -4.08
CA LEU A 41 -12.61 -9.95 -3.16
C LEU A 41 -12.16 -10.15 -1.71
N GLN A 42 -11.89 -11.39 -1.31
CA GLN A 42 -11.41 -11.70 0.03
C GLN A 42 -9.99 -11.16 0.26
N GLU A 43 -9.09 -11.36 -0.71
CA GLU A 43 -7.73 -10.80 -0.63
C GLU A 43 -7.72 -9.27 -0.54
N ARG A 44 -8.59 -8.60 -1.32
CA ARG A 44 -8.76 -7.14 -1.21
C ARG A 44 -9.20 -6.72 0.19
N LYS A 45 -10.20 -7.40 0.77
CA LYS A 45 -10.68 -7.09 2.12
C LYS A 45 -9.58 -7.22 3.16
N VAL A 46 -8.79 -8.30 3.09
CA VAL A 46 -7.66 -8.53 3.99
C VAL A 46 -6.60 -7.45 3.80
N ALA A 47 -6.22 -7.14 2.55
CA ALA A 47 -5.21 -6.13 2.26
C ALA A 47 -5.64 -4.72 2.73
N ILE A 48 -6.92 -4.36 2.57
CA ILE A 48 -7.47 -3.10 3.09
C ILE A 48 -7.44 -3.12 4.62
N PHE A 49 -7.90 -4.19 5.26
CA PHE A 49 -7.90 -4.32 6.71
C PHE A 49 -6.48 -4.17 7.29
N ASP A 50 -5.50 -4.86 6.72
CA ASP A 50 -4.10 -4.80 7.14
C ASP A 50 -3.53 -3.39 6.96
N LEU A 51 -3.86 -2.72 5.83
CA LEU A 51 -3.42 -1.35 5.58
C LEU A 51 -4.02 -0.37 6.58
N LEU A 52 -5.31 -0.49 6.91
CA LEU A 52 -6.00 0.42 7.84
C LEU A 52 -5.66 0.16 9.31
N SER A 53 -5.25 -1.06 9.66
CA SER A 53 -4.92 -1.43 11.04
C SER A 53 -3.71 -0.65 11.57
N GLU A 54 -2.70 -0.45 10.72
CA GLU A 54 -1.49 0.28 11.08
C GLU A 54 -0.84 0.82 9.81
N ASN A 55 -0.66 2.13 9.69
CA ASN A 55 0.02 2.74 8.57
C ASN A 55 0.57 4.12 8.94
N PHE A 56 1.59 4.54 8.20
CA PHE A 56 2.06 5.92 8.16
C PHE A 56 2.09 6.39 6.70
N PHE A 57 1.35 7.45 6.41
CA PHE A 57 1.19 7.95 5.05
C PHE A 57 1.06 9.47 5.08
N LYS A 58 2.13 10.17 4.67
CA LYS A 58 2.22 11.64 4.71
C LYS A 58 2.41 12.19 3.30
N PRO A 59 1.37 12.74 2.66
CA PRO A 59 1.50 13.42 1.39
C PRO A 59 2.47 14.61 1.50
N ILE A 60 3.37 14.75 0.51
CA ILE A 60 4.35 15.85 0.44
C ILE A 60 3.81 16.89 -0.54
N PHE A 61 3.65 18.12 -0.09
CA PHE A 61 3.11 19.22 -0.88
C PHE A 61 4.20 20.16 -1.37
N PRO A 62 4.03 20.79 -2.56
CA PRO A 62 4.87 21.91 -2.96
C PRO A 62 4.80 23.05 -1.94
N LYS A 63 5.88 23.84 -1.83
CA LYS A 63 6.03 24.90 -0.82
C LYS A 63 4.88 25.92 -0.71
N ASN A 64 4.08 26.08 -1.75
CA ASN A 64 2.96 27.05 -1.82
C ASN A 64 1.58 26.40 -1.62
N TYR A 65 1.51 25.13 -1.28
CA TYR A 65 0.24 24.46 -0.99
C TYR A 65 -0.02 24.44 0.51
N PRO A 66 -1.27 24.67 0.95
CA PRO A 66 -1.61 24.50 2.36
C PRO A 66 -1.27 23.08 2.78
N ASN A 67 -0.47 22.93 3.85
CA ASN A 67 -0.21 21.63 4.45
C ASN A 67 -1.54 21.05 4.94
N SER A 68 -2.07 20.09 4.22
CA SER A 68 -3.22 19.36 4.68
C SER A 68 -2.76 18.34 5.70
N ILE A 69 -3.30 18.44 6.91
CA ILE A 69 -3.08 17.48 7.98
C ILE A 69 -4.12 16.36 7.82
N GLY A 70 -3.67 15.10 7.86
CA GLY A 70 -4.58 13.95 7.84
C GLY A 70 -5.51 13.89 9.07
N PRO A 71 -6.24 12.80 9.23
CA PRO A 71 -6.11 11.54 8.48
C PRO A 71 -6.68 11.63 7.06
N TYR A 72 -6.34 10.63 6.22
CA TYR A 72 -6.64 10.66 4.79
C TYR A 72 -7.56 9.52 4.35
N ARG A 73 -8.36 9.79 3.33
CA ARG A 73 -9.06 8.80 2.52
C ARG A 73 -8.28 8.61 1.22
N LEU A 74 -8.20 7.39 0.75
CA LEU A 74 -7.43 7.01 -0.43
C LEU A 74 -8.32 6.28 -1.43
N ASP A 75 -8.56 6.89 -2.60
CA ASP A 75 -9.20 6.21 -3.72
C ASP A 75 -8.13 5.75 -4.70
N ILE A 76 -8.17 4.46 -5.05
CA ILE A 76 -7.20 3.84 -5.95
C ILE A 76 -7.94 3.30 -7.17
N SER A 77 -7.45 3.65 -8.35
CA SER A 77 -7.99 3.13 -9.62
C SER A 77 -6.86 2.85 -10.61
N ILE A 78 -7.19 2.10 -11.66
CA ILE A 78 -6.31 1.87 -12.81
C ILE A 78 -6.97 2.47 -14.04
N LYS A 79 -6.29 3.41 -14.70
CA LYS A 79 -6.75 4.05 -15.94
C LYS A 79 -5.58 4.18 -16.92
N ASP A 80 -5.74 3.71 -18.15
CA ASP A 80 -4.75 3.86 -19.22
C ASP A 80 -3.31 3.46 -18.81
N GLN A 81 -3.14 2.33 -18.13
CA GLN A 81 -1.86 1.84 -17.61
C GLN A 81 -1.25 2.75 -16.51
N LEU A 82 -2.04 3.60 -15.89
CA LEU A 82 -1.68 4.40 -14.73
C LEU A 82 -2.41 3.91 -13.50
N LEU A 83 -1.69 3.78 -12.40
CA LEU A 83 -2.26 3.74 -11.06
C LEU A 83 -2.58 5.20 -10.66
N VAL A 84 -3.82 5.45 -10.33
CA VAL A 84 -4.31 6.76 -9.88
C VAL A 84 -4.62 6.68 -8.41
N PHE A 85 -3.97 7.52 -7.62
CA PHE A 85 -4.22 7.66 -6.18
C PHE A 85 -4.82 9.04 -5.93
N LYS A 86 -6.08 9.10 -5.54
CA LYS A 86 -6.71 10.33 -5.07
C LYS A 86 -6.69 10.34 -3.54
N ILE A 87 -6.10 11.36 -2.99
CA ILE A 87 -5.96 11.57 -1.55
C ILE A 87 -6.94 12.67 -1.15
N SER A 88 -7.85 12.37 -0.26
CA SER A 88 -8.86 13.31 0.24
C SER A 88 -8.77 13.42 1.76
N ASN A 89 -9.32 14.50 2.32
CA ASN A 89 -9.49 14.67 3.75
C ASN A 89 -10.74 13.90 4.26
N VAL A 90 -11.00 13.99 5.55
CA VAL A 90 -12.18 13.35 6.20
C VAL A 90 -13.52 13.83 5.64
N GLU A 91 -13.57 15.02 5.06
CA GLU A 91 -14.75 15.64 4.48
C GLU A 91 -14.91 15.32 2.98
N ASN A 92 -14.08 14.39 2.44
CA ASN A 92 -13.99 14.02 1.03
C ASN A 92 -13.53 15.15 0.09
N HIS A 93 -12.87 16.19 0.59
CA HIS A 93 -12.25 17.19 -0.27
C HIS A 93 -10.93 16.63 -0.81
N LEU A 94 -10.79 16.61 -2.14
CA LEU A 94 -9.56 16.17 -2.80
C LEU A 94 -8.40 17.07 -2.41
N ILE A 95 -7.36 16.47 -1.83
CA ILE A 95 -6.13 17.14 -1.43
C ILE A 95 -5.07 17.01 -2.51
N ARG A 96 -4.92 15.80 -3.06
CA ARG A 96 -3.88 15.50 -4.04
C ARG A 96 -4.26 14.31 -4.91
N GLU A 97 -3.85 14.36 -6.18
CA GLU A 97 -3.84 13.22 -7.08
C GLU A 97 -2.40 12.83 -7.43
N ILE A 98 -2.10 11.54 -7.42
CA ILE A 98 -0.79 10.99 -7.77
C ILE A 98 -0.98 9.95 -8.84
N LEU A 99 -0.25 10.10 -9.93
CA LEU A 99 -0.24 9.17 -11.06
C LEU A 99 1.09 8.40 -11.08
N LEU A 100 1.01 7.06 -11.12
CA LEU A 100 2.17 6.19 -11.25
C LEU A 100 1.99 5.24 -12.44
N SER A 101 2.95 5.21 -13.36
CA SER A 101 2.92 4.23 -14.44
C SER A 101 3.05 2.81 -13.91
N ILE A 102 2.20 1.89 -14.39
CA ILE A 102 2.24 0.46 -14.06
C ILE A 102 3.43 -0.22 -14.74
N SER A 103 3.85 0.26 -15.92
CA SER A 103 4.86 -0.41 -16.72
C SER A 103 6.13 -0.81 -15.94
N PRO A 104 6.74 0.05 -15.09
CA PRO A 104 7.96 -0.31 -14.35
C PRO A 104 7.74 -1.35 -13.25
N ILE A 105 6.50 -1.51 -12.76
CA ILE A 105 6.19 -2.43 -11.66
C ILE A 105 5.43 -3.68 -12.13
N ARG A 106 5.05 -3.75 -13.39
CA ARG A 106 4.24 -4.84 -13.95
C ARG A 106 4.84 -6.21 -13.70
N LYS A 107 6.14 -6.34 -13.88
CA LYS A 107 6.82 -7.62 -13.69
C LYS A 107 6.71 -8.08 -12.24
N ILE A 108 7.05 -7.23 -11.27
CA ILE A 108 7.03 -7.59 -9.86
C ILE A 108 5.61 -7.90 -9.35
N LEU A 109 4.57 -7.24 -9.91
CA LEU A 109 3.17 -7.56 -9.59
C LEU A 109 2.80 -8.98 -10.04
N LYS A 110 3.23 -9.39 -11.24
CA LYS A 110 3.03 -10.74 -11.75
C LYS A 110 3.80 -11.77 -10.95
N ASP A 111 5.10 -11.54 -10.73
CA ASP A 111 5.97 -12.44 -9.96
C ASP A 111 5.41 -12.67 -8.55
N TYR A 112 4.90 -11.61 -7.90
CA TYR A 112 4.27 -11.71 -6.58
C TYR A 112 3.00 -12.55 -6.61
N ASN A 113 2.14 -12.37 -7.60
CA ASN A 113 0.95 -13.21 -7.77
C ASN A 113 1.31 -14.69 -7.96
N GLU A 114 2.26 -14.97 -8.84
CA GLU A 114 2.69 -16.34 -9.13
C GLU A 114 3.25 -17.05 -7.89
N ILE A 115 4.05 -16.36 -7.09
CA ILE A 115 4.59 -16.94 -5.86
C ILE A 115 3.50 -17.12 -4.78
N CYS A 116 2.51 -16.22 -4.70
CA CYS A 116 1.36 -16.38 -3.81
C CYS A 116 0.54 -17.62 -4.18
N LEU A 117 0.23 -17.81 -5.46
CA LEU A 117 -0.45 -19.00 -5.96
C LEU A 117 0.35 -20.28 -5.67
N SER A 118 1.66 -20.24 -5.85
CA SER A 118 2.58 -21.34 -5.51
C SER A 118 2.54 -21.67 -4.02
N TYR A 119 2.54 -20.66 -3.17
CA TYR A 119 2.40 -20.82 -1.72
C TYR A 119 1.08 -21.50 -1.32
N TYR A 120 -0.05 -21.03 -1.84
CA TYR A 120 -1.37 -21.61 -1.56
C TYR A 120 -1.47 -23.08 -2.01
N ASN A 121 -0.85 -23.42 -3.14
CA ASN A 121 -0.79 -24.79 -3.62
C ASN A 121 0.14 -25.65 -2.76
N ALA A 122 1.27 -25.10 -2.31
CA ALA A 122 2.25 -25.77 -1.47
C ALA A 122 1.65 -26.18 -0.11
N VAL A 123 0.93 -25.26 0.55
CA VAL A 123 0.26 -25.51 1.85
C VAL A 123 -0.65 -26.75 1.81
N LYS A 124 -1.24 -27.04 0.65
CA LYS A 124 -2.15 -28.19 0.49
C LYS A 124 -1.45 -29.53 0.25
N ARG A 125 -0.16 -29.54 -0.16
CA ARG A 125 0.45 -30.73 -0.77
C ARG A 125 1.89 -31.00 -0.38
N LEU A 126 2.60 -29.99 0.15
CA LEU A 126 4.04 -30.08 0.38
C LEU A 126 4.40 -30.25 1.87
N THR A 127 5.64 -30.64 2.13
CA THR A 127 6.18 -30.72 3.48
C THR A 127 6.42 -29.34 4.09
N PRO A 128 6.44 -29.20 5.44
CA PRO A 128 6.69 -27.92 6.10
C PRO A 128 7.94 -27.20 5.61
N SER A 129 9.05 -27.93 5.40
CA SER A 129 10.31 -27.34 4.90
C SER A 129 10.21 -26.77 3.48
N GLN A 130 9.46 -27.45 2.61
CA GLN A 130 9.21 -26.95 1.25
C GLN A 130 8.29 -25.72 1.26
N ILE A 131 7.26 -25.71 2.13
CA ILE A 131 6.36 -24.56 2.31
C ILE A 131 7.17 -23.36 2.80
N GLU A 132 8.05 -23.56 3.79
CA GLU A 132 8.92 -22.49 4.33
C GLU A 132 9.80 -21.86 3.25
N THR A 133 10.39 -22.70 2.38
CA THR A 133 11.23 -22.21 1.26
C THR A 133 10.43 -21.31 0.31
N ILE A 134 9.21 -21.70 -0.04
CA ILE A 134 8.32 -20.90 -0.92
C ILE A 134 7.89 -19.62 -0.20
N ASP A 135 7.59 -19.68 1.10
CA ASP A 135 7.21 -18.50 1.89
C ASP A 135 8.35 -17.49 2.02
N MET A 136 9.60 -17.96 2.15
CA MET A 136 10.77 -17.08 2.11
C MET A 136 10.87 -16.35 0.77
N GLY A 137 10.67 -17.05 -0.36
CA GLY A 137 10.62 -16.44 -1.68
C GLY A 137 9.50 -15.40 -1.82
N ARG A 138 8.30 -15.73 -1.32
CA ARG A 138 7.14 -14.84 -1.30
C ARG A 138 7.42 -13.56 -0.51
N LYS A 139 8.01 -13.70 0.67
CA LYS A 139 8.42 -12.55 1.51
C LYS A 139 9.46 -11.68 0.80
N ALA A 140 10.45 -12.28 0.14
CA ALA A 140 11.49 -11.54 -0.58
C ALA A 140 10.91 -10.70 -1.73
N ILE A 141 10.01 -11.27 -2.55
CA ILE A 141 9.33 -10.55 -3.64
C ILE A 141 8.42 -9.45 -3.09
N HIS A 142 7.71 -9.71 -1.99
CA HIS A 142 6.88 -8.71 -1.32
C HIS A 142 7.69 -7.52 -0.81
N ASP A 143 8.85 -7.79 -0.21
CA ASP A 143 9.76 -6.74 0.28
C ASP A 143 10.32 -5.91 -0.89
N GLU A 144 10.68 -6.55 -1.99
CA GLU A 144 11.15 -5.86 -3.18
C GLU A 144 10.05 -4.97 -3.78
N GLY A 145 8.81 -5.47 -3.88
CA GLY A 145 7.66 -4.69 -4.29
C GLY A 145 7.44 -3.46 -3.42
N GLY A 146 7.55 -3.61 -2.10
CA GLY A 146 7.50 -2.50 -1.15
C GLY A 146 8.59 -1.45 -1.39
N ARG A 147 9.86 -1.87 -1.60
CA ARG A 147 10.97 -0.95 -1.90
C ARG A 147 10.76 -0.20 -3.20
N ILE A 148 10.33 -0.89 -4.25
CA ILE A 148 10.02 -0.26 -5.54
C ILE A 148 8.92 0.79 -5.35
N LEU A 149 7.89 0.48 -4.59
CA LEU A 149 6.77 1.40 -4.38
C LEU A 149 7.20 2.65 -3.59
N ILE A 150 8.00 2.53 -2.54
CA ILE A 150 8.61 3.67 -1.83
C ILE A 150 9.36 4.58 -2.80
N ASN A 151 10.21 3.99 -3.66
CA ASN A 151 10.97 4.76 -4.64
C ASN A 151 10.05 5.47 -5.65
N ARG A 152 8.94 4.86 -6.06
CA ARG A 152 7.97 5.47 -6.96
C ARG A 152 7.18 6.61 -6.34
N PHE A 153 6.95 6.54 -5.02
CA PHE A 153 6.31 7.60 -4.24
C PHE A 153 7.28 8.69 -3.76
N ASN A 154 8.60 8.52 -3.97
CA ASN A 154 9.60 9.50 -3.55
C ASN A 154 9.20 10.92 -3.97
N ARG A 155 9.34 11.89 -3.07
CA ARG A 155 8.91 13.31 -3.20
C ARG A 155 7.40 13.52 -3.39
N LYS A 156 6.59 12.48 -3.31
CA LYS A 156 5.13 12.56 -3.41
C LYS A 156 4.45 12.22 -2.09
N VAL A 157 4.95 11.18 -1.44
CA VAL A 157 4.46 10.69 -0.15
C VAL A 157 5.65 10.19 0.65
N ASP A 158 5.66 10.51 1.94
CA ASP A 158 6.50 9.86 2.93
C ASP A 158 5.66 8.74 3.59
N MET A 159 6.17 7.52 3.60
CA MET A 159 5.51 6.36 4.19
C MET A 159 6.53 5.38 4.73
N ASP A 160 6.16 4.66 5.78
CA ASP A 160 6.99 3.57 6.30
C ASP A 160 6.99 2.34 5.37
N PHE A 161 7.96 1.45 5.59
CA PHE A 161 8.13 0.28 4.76
C PHE A 161 6.95 -0.70 4.85
N GLN A 162 6.33 -0.85 6.01
CA GLN A 162 5.19 -1.75 6.19
C GLN A 162 3.95 -1.23 5.46
N THR A 163 3.70 0.07 5.53
CA THR A 163 2.65 0.73 4.74
C THR A 163 2.85 0.50 3.25
N SER A 164 4.07 0.66 2.77
CA SER A 164 4.40 0.40 1.36
C SER A 164 4.14 -1.05 0.95
N ARG A 165 4.51 -2.03 1.78
CA ARG A 165 4.25 -3.45 1.52
C ARG A 165 2.74 -3.75 1.44
N ARG A 166 1.95 -3.21 2.37
CA ARG A 166 0.49 -3.37 2.40
C ARG A 166 -0.17 -2.74 1.17
N LEU A 167 0.27 -1.54 0.78
CA LEU A 167 -0.16 -0.92 -0.48
C LEU A 167 0.21 -1.75 -1.70
N PHE A 168 1.40 -2.35 -1.73
CA PHE A 168 1.83 -3.21 -2.83
C PHE A 168 0.92 -4.44 -2.97
N THR A 169 0.54 -5.08 -1.88
CA THR A 169 -0.44 -6.19 -1.89
C THR A 169 -1.78 -5.75 -2.48
N LEU A 170 -2.29 -4.59 -2.04
CA LEU A 170 -3.54 -4.05 -2.54
C LEU A 170 -3.48 -3.71 -4.03
N ILE A 171 -2.39 -3.08 -4.50
CA ILE A 171 -2.16 -2.79 -5.91
C ILE A 171 -2.10 -4.08 -6.74
N THR A 172 -1.47 -5.14 -6.22
CA THR A 172 -1.43 -6.44 -6.90
C THR A 172 -2.83 -7.00 -7.10
N ALA A 173 -3.66 -6.98 -6.07
CA ALA A 173 -5.03 -7.47 -6.12
C ALA A 173 -5.89 -6.72 -7.18
N ILE A 174 -5.73 -5.39 -7.29
CA ILE A 174 -6.43 -4.58 -8.30
C ILE A 174 -5.87 -4.85 -9.71
N TYR A 175 -4.53 -4.93 -9.84
CA TYR A 175 -3.88 -5.11 -11.14
C TYR A 175 -4.25 -6.42 -11.81
N LEU A 176 -4.39 -7.49 -11.04
CA LEU A 176 -4.76 -8.82 -11.58
C LEU A 176 -6.13 -8.83 -12.25
N GLU A 177 -7.02 -7.98 -11.85
CA GLU A 177 -8.33 -7.84 -12.48
C GLU A 177 -8.27 -7.02 -13.75
N SER A 178 -7.43 -5.97 -13.78
CA SER A 178 -7.27 -5.12 -14.96
C SER A 178 -6.56 -5.81 -16.12
N SER A 179 -5.92 -6.96 -15.87
CA SER A 179 -5.10 -7.68 -16.86
C SER A 179 -5.78 -8.93 -17.45
N LYS A 180 -7.03 -9.20 -17.06
CA LYS A 180 -7.89 -10.24 -17.64
C LYS A 180 -8.75 -9.66 -18.77
#